data_bc34f5eb2750bb48b9fa43b9d091743c
#
_entry.id   bc34f5eb2750bb48b9fa43b9d091743c
#
_cell.length_a   1.000
_cell.length_b   1.000
_cell.length_c   1.000
_cell.angle_alpha   90.00
_cell.angle_beta   90.00
_cell.angle_gamma   90.00
#
_symmetry.space_group_name_H-M   'P 1'
#
loop_
_entity.id
_entity.type
_entity.pdbx_description
1 polymer ?
#
loop_
_entity_poly.entity_id
_entity_poly.type
_entity_poly.pdbx_seq_one_letter_code
_entity_poly.pdbx_strand_id
1 'polypeptide(L)'
;TLTHAQSTGPCTGSEYTTNTEYFRAYASALSSDATASKKKAMTSARTALENQIKTKAEAAAKSQTKISGADIAQLNSLIQGAIQQEVVKMKVICENSEQTGGRYKTHIVVEVTKANVLTNIVNSAKNDEQLKANFEESKFKQAF
;
A
#
# COMPACT_ATOMS: atom_id res chain seq x y z
N THR A 1 27.58 9.45 -4.17
CA THR A 1 27.41 10.43 -5.10
C THR A 1 26.22 10.15 -5.92
N LEU A 2 26.08 9.73 -6.73
CA LEU A 2 25.11 9.52 -7.64
C LEU A 2 23.85 9.17 -7.09
N THR A 3 23.77 8.63 -6.04
CA THR A 3 22.55 8.26 -5.51
C THR A 3 21.56 9.35 -5.51
N HIS A 4 21.95 10.53 -5.39
CA HIS A 4 21.01 11.54 -5.27
C HIS A 4 20.30 11.80 -6.52
N ALA A 5 20.81 11.50 -7.53
CA ALA A 5 20.19 11.82 -8.80
C ALA A 5 18.78 11.28 -8.84
N GLN A 6 18.49 10.24 -8.09
CA GLN A 6 17.18 9.68 -8.15
C GLN A 6 16.13 10.47 -7.46
N SER A 7 16.50 11.36 -6.57
CA SER A 7 15.51 12.15 -5.84
C SER A 7 15.23 13.49 -6.48
N THR A 8 15.66 13.70 -7.73
CA THR A 8 15.48 15.01 -8.35
C THR A 8 14.19 15.17 -9.13
N GLY A 9 13.45 14.12 -9.38
CA GLY A 9 12.18 14.19 -10.10
C GLY A 9 11.04 14.68 -9.22
N PRO A 10 9.91 15.09 -9.84
CA PRO A 10 8.74 15.46 -9.07
C PRO A 10 8.25 14.30 -8.21
N CYS A 11 7.83 14.59 -6.98
CA CYS A 11 7.26 13.59 -6.08
C CYS A 11 8.21 12.46 -5.70
N THR A 12 9.53 12.71 -5.70
CA THR A 12 10.51 11.65 -5.44
C THR A 12 11.39 11.90 -4.22
N GLY A 13 11.10 12.91 -3.42
CA GLY A 13 11.87 13.16 -2.21
C GLY A 13 11.58 12.14 -1.11
N SER A 14 12.43 12.12 -0.08
CA SER A 14 12.25 11.19 1.05
C SER A 14 10.94 11.41 1.78
N GLU A 15 10.39 12.61 1.72
CA GLU A 15 9.11 12.92 2.33
C GLU A 15 7.94 12.20 1.66
N TYR A 16 8.18 11.55 0.53
CA TYR A 16 7.16 10.82 -0.20
C TYR A 16 7.35 9.30 -0.14
N THR A 17 8.25 8.82 0.70
CA THR A 17 8.49 7.38 0.81
C THR A 17 7.80 6.81 2.05
N THR A 18 7.60 5.51 2.04
CA THR A 18 7.04 4.80 3.19
C THR A 18 7.92 5.03 4.42
N ASN A 19 7.30 5.28 5.56
CA ASN A 19 7.97 5.49 6.82
C ASN A 19 7.29 4.68 7.94
N THR A 20 7.53 5.04 9.19
CA THR A 20 6.97 4.29 10.31
C THR A 20 5.46 4.48 10.47
N GLU A 21 4.91 5.57 9.94
CA GLU A 21 3.49 5.90 10.09
C GLU A 21 2.64 5.62 8.86
N TYR A 22 3.24 5.67 7.68
CA TYR A 22 2.50 5.60 6.42
C TYR A 22 3.10 4.64 5.43
N PHE A 23 2.24 3.92 4.72
CA PHE A 23 2.61 3.30 3.47
C PHE A 23 2.43 4.37 2.39
N ARG A 24 3.42 4.50 1.52
CA ARG A 24 3.38 5.47 0.42
C ARG A 24 3.82 4.80 -0.86
N ALA A 25 3.20 5.20 -1.97
CA ALA A 25 3.56 4.66 -3.27
C ALA A 25 3.54 5.75 -4.31
N TYR A 26 4.55 5.76 -5.15
CA TYR A 26 4.71 6.68 -6.27
C TYR A 26 4.40 5.95 -7.56
N ALA A 27 3.78 6.65 -8.50
CA ALA A 27 3.65 6.18 -9.87
C ALA A 27 3.61 7.37 -10.82
N SER A 28 3.97 7.11 -12.06
CA SER A 28 3.80 8.10 -13.12
C SER A 28 3.20 7.43 -14.34
N ALA A 29 2.53 8.22 -15.17
CA ALA A 29 1.95 7.72 -16.41
C ALA A 29 2.00 8.80 -17.47
N LEU A 30 2.14 8.35 -18.71
CA LEU A 30 2.24 9.22 -19.87
C LEU A 30 1.00 9.00 -20.74
N SER A 31 0.42 10.08 -21.25
CA SER A 31 -0.74 10.01 -22.13
C SER A 31 -0.80 11.25 -23.00
N SER A 32 -1.55 11.18 -24.10
CA SER A 32 -1.79 12.34 -24.95
C SER A 32 -2.80 13.30 -24.33
N ASP A 33 -3.48 12.91 -23.25
CA ASP A 33 -4.48 13.71 -22.57
C ASP A 33 -4.12 13.82 -21.10
N ALA A 34 -4.22 15.03 -20.53
CA ALA A 34 -3.85 15.28 -19.14
C ALA A 34 -4.71 14.49 -18.16
N THR A 35 -6.02 14.43 -18.41
CA THR A 35 -6.94 13.69 -17.53
C THR A 35 -6.64 12.19 -17.57
N ALA A 36 -6.37 11.65 -18.75
CA ALA A 36 -6.02 10.23 -18.88
C ALA A 36 -4.69 9.91 -18.21
N SER A 37 -3.72 10.81 -18.33
CA SER A 37 -2.41 10.67 -17.67
C SER A 37 -2.59 10.59 -16.16
N LYS A 38 -3.37 11.49 -15.57
CA LYS A 38 -3.66 11.49 -14.14
C LYS A 38 -4.36 10.21 -13.70
N LYS A 39 -5.36 9.77 -14.46
CA LYS A 39 -6.12 8.58 -14.12
C LYS A 39 -5.25 7.33 -14.14
N LYS A 40 -4.38 7.21 -15.14
CA LYS A 40 -3.45 6.08 -15.24
C LYS A 40 -2.44 6.09 -14.10
N ALA A 41 -1.90 7.27 -13.77
CA ALA A 41 -0.95 7.41 -12.66
C ALA A 41 -1.60 7.04 -11.33
N MET A 42 -2.84 7.47 -11.11
CA MET A 42 -3.59 7.16 -9.90
C MET A 42 -3.81 5.64 -9.77
N THR A 43 -4.22 4.99 -10.84
CA THR A 43 -4.44 3.54 -10.85
C THR A 43 -3.14 2.79 -10.55
N SER A 44 -2.04 3.21 -11.17
CA SER A 44 -0.73 2.59 -10.96
C SER A 44 -0.24 2.80 -9.53
N ALA A 45 -0.42 4.00 -8.97
CA ALA A 45 -0.02 4.30 -7.61
C ALA A 45 -0.82 3.45 -6.61
N ARG A 46 -2.12 3.31 -6.84
CA ARG A 46 -2.98 2.48 -6.02
C ARG A 46 -2.52 1.03 -6.03
N THR A 47 -2.25 0.48 -7.21
CA THR A 47 -1.78 -0.89 -7.34
C THR A 47 -0.44 -1.09 -6.62
N ALA A 48 0.48 -0.14 -6.75
CA ALA A 48 1.77 -0.21 -6.07
C ALA A 48 1.58 -0.18 -4.55
N LEU A 49 0.66 0.65 -4.06
CA LEU A 49 0.36 0.75 -2.63
C LEU A 49 -0.23 -0.57 -2.12
N GLU A 50 -1.20 -1.13 -2.84
CA GLU A 50 -1.81 -2.42 -2.48
C GLU A 50 -0.76 -3.53 -2.39
N ASN A 51 0.13 -3.60 -3.38
CA ASN A 51 1.17 -4.63 -3.41
C ASN A 51 2.17 -4.47 -2.26
N GLN A 52 2.53 -3.24 -1.92
CA GLN A 52 3.43 -2.97 -0.82
C GLN A 52 2.83 -3.42 0.52
N ILE A 53 1.56 -3.09 0.74
CA ILE A 53 0.86 -3.48 1.97
C ILE A 53 0.70 -4.99 2.03
N LYS A 54 0.32 -5.61 0.91
CA LYS A 54 0.12 -7.06 0.82
C LYS A 54 1.40 -7.81 1.19
N THR A 55 2.53 -7.40 0.64
CA THR A 55 3.82 -8.03 0.93
C THR A 55 4.13 -7.97 2.42
N LYS A 56 3.92 -6.80 3.03
CA LYS A 56 4.19 -6.59 4.44
C LYS A 56 3.26 -7.44 5.32
N ALA A 57 1.97 -7.43 5.00
CA ALA A 57 0.97 -8.14 5.79
C ALA A 57 1.09 -9.65 5.67
N GLU A 58 1.39 -10.16 4.48
CA GLU A 58 1.57 -11.60 4.30
C GLU A 58 2.85 -12.08 4.98
N ALA A 59 3.89 -11.25 5.01
CA ALA A 59 5.09 -11.57 5.77
C ALA A 59 4.76 -11.63 7.28
N ALA A 60 3.93 -10.71 7.75
CA ALA A 60 3.49 -10.73 9.16
C ALA A 60 2.63 -11.96 9.46
N ALA A 61 1.83 -12.40 8.51
CA ALA A 61 1.00 -13.60 8.68
C ALA A 61 1.84 -14.85 8.93
N LYS A 62 3.05 -14.88 8.39
CA LYS A 62 3.96 -16.01 8.59
C LYS A 62 4.48 -16.12 10.02
N SER A 63 4.30 -15.09 10.84
CA SER A 63 4.69 -15.12 12.25
C SER A 63 3.73 -15.94 13.10
N GLN A 64 2.55 -16.29 12.57
CA GLN A 64 1.56 -17.07 13.29
C GLN A 64 2.06 -18.50 13.49
N THR A 65 1.94 -19.02 14.70
CA THR A 65 2.42 -20.36 15.02
C THR A 65 1.31 -21.34 15.31
N LYS A 66 0.09 -20.84 15.57
CA LYS A 66 -1.05 -21.68 15.94
C LYS A 66 -2.02 -21.90 14.80
N ILE A 67 -1.76 -21.33 13.64
CA ILE A 67 -2.60 -21.52 12.46
C ILE A 67 -1.72 -21.93 11.28
N SER A 68 -2.26 -22.73 10.39
CA SER A 68 -1.52 -23.23 9.23
C SER A 68 -2.51 -23.64 8.14
N GLY A 69 -1.99 -23.97 6.96
CA GLY A 69 -2.81 -24.48 5.87
C GLY A 69 -3.98 -23.59 5.51
N ALA A 70 -5.18 -24.12 5.61
CA ALA A 70 -6.41 -23.42 5.27
C ALA A 70 -6.61 -22.15 6.10
N ASP A 71 -6.15 -22.13 7.35
CA ASP A 71 -6.29 -20.95 8.20
C ASP A 71 -5.38 -19.82 7.73
N ILE A 72 -4.19 -20.14 7.26
CA ILE A 72 -3.31 -19.11 6.67
C ILE A 72 -3.95 -18.53 5.40
N ALA A 73 -4.55 -19.40 4.57
CA ALA A 73 -5.25 -18.95 3.37
C ALA A 73 -6.42 -18.02 3.74
N GLN A 74 -7.16 -18.34 4.81
CA GLN A 74 -8.23 -17.48 5.29
C GLN A 74 -7.71 -16.15 5.79
N LEU A 75 -6.59 -16.15 6.55
CA LEU A 75 -5.98 -14.91 7.01
C LEU A 75 -5.54 -14.04 5.83
N ASN A 76 -4.91 -14.64 4.81
CA ASN A 76 -4.50 -13.89 3.62
C ASN A 76 -5.72 -13.31 2.88
N SER A 77 -6.84 -14.01 2.86
CA SER A 77 -8.07 -13.50 2.27
C SER A 77 -8.60 -12.29 3.04
N LEU A 78 -8.56 -12.33 4.37
CA LEU A 78 -8.96 -11.20 5.20
C LEU A 78 -8.02 -10.01 5.03
N ILE A 79 -6.73 -10.28 4.89
CA ILE A 79 -5.73 -9.25 4.60
C ILE A 79 -6.08 -8.54 3.29
N GLN A 80 -6.39 -9.30 2.26
CA GLN A 80 -6.75 -8.72 0.96
C GLN A 80 -7.99 -7.82 1.07
N GLY A 81 -9.00 -8.27 1.81
CA GLY A 81 -10.21 -7.46 2.03
C GLY A 81 -9.92 -6.19 2.80
N ALA A 82 -9.08 -6.27 3.83
CA ALA A 82 -8.71 -5.10 4.62
C ALA A 82 -7.93 -4.08 3.78
N ILE A 83 -7.02 -4.57 2.94
CA ILE A 83 -6.26 -3.69 2.03
C ILE A 83 -7.22 -2.92 1.12
N GLN A 84 -8.19 -3.61 0.51
CA GLN A 84 -9.14 -2.96 -0.37
C GLN A 84 -9.93 -1.88 0.36
N GLN A 85 -10.34 -2.14 1.60
CA GLN A 85 -11.09 -1.18 2.40
C GLN A 85 -10.26 0.05 2.77
N GLU A 86 -8.98 -0.14 3.06
CA GLU A 86 -8.14 0.97 3.49
C GLU A 86 -7.60 1.78 2.31
N VAL A 87 -7.30 1.13 1.19
CA VAL A 87 -6.75 1.82 0.03
C VAL A 87 -7.76 2.74 -0.63
N VAL A 88 -9.07 2.48 -0.49
CA VAL A 88 -10.07 3.42 -1.00
C VAL A 88 -10.03 4.75 -0.24
N LYS A 89 -9.42 4.77 0.94
CA LYS A 89 -9.28 5.98 1.76
C LYS A 89 -7.93 6.66 1.54
N MET A 90 -7.12 6.18 0.60
CA MET A 90 -5.80 6.74 0.36
C MET A 90 -5.87 8.22 0.03
N LYS A 91 -4.83 8.97 0.43
CA LYS A 91 -4.72 10.39 0.15
C LYS A 91 -3.62 10.62 -0.87
N VAL A 92 -3.85 11.56 -1.78
CA VAL A 92 -2.82 12.03 -2.70
C VAL A 92 -2.02 13.08 -1.96
N ILE A 93 -0.72 12.83 -1.76
CA ILE A 93 0.15 13.76 -1.05
C ILE A 93 1.11 14.50 -1.97
N CYS A 94 1.20 14.10 -3.22
CA CYS A 94 1.96 14.83 -4.24
C CYS A 94 1.35 14.54 -5.59
N GLU A 95 1.19 15.57 -6.38
CA GLU A 95 0.68 15.45 -7.75
C GLU A 95 1.38 16.51 -8.61
N ASN A 96 1.96 16.09 -9.71
CA ASN A 96 2.64 16.99 -10.64
C ASN A 96 2.41 16.50 -12.05
N SER A 97 2.01 17.40 -12.95
CA SER A 97 1.82 17.08 -14.37
C SER A 97 2.75 17.93 -15.20
N GLU A 98 3.41 17.29 -16.16
CA GLU A 98 4.33 17.95 -17.09
C GLU A 98 3.85 17.70 -18.50
N GLN A 99 4.05 18.65 -19.38
CA GLN A 99 3.75 18.48 -20.80
C GLN A 99 5.05 18.42 -21.56
N THR A 100 5.22 17.38 -22.37
CA THR A 100 6.42 17.20 -23.17
C THR A 100 6.04 16.64 -24.54
N GLY A 101 6.33 17.37 -25.60
CA GLY A 101 6.10 16.88 -26.94
C GLY A 101 4.65 16.49 -27.24
N GLY A 102 3.70 17.26 -26.75
CA GLY A 102 2.29 16.98 -27.02
C GLY A 102 1.70 15.89 -26.13
N ARG A 103 2.48 15.38 -25.17
CA ARG A 103 2.03 14.37 -24.22
C ARG A 103 2.10 14.93 -22.81
N TYR A 104 1.34 14.30 -21.92
CA TYR A 104 1.29 14.69 -20.51
C TYR A 104 1.81 13.56 -19.66
N LYS A 105 2.72 13.86 -18.75
CA LYS A 105 3.22 12.92 -17.77
C LYS A 105 2.77 13.39 -16.39
N THR A 106 2.04 12.55 -15.67
CA THR A 106 1.58 12.85 -14.33
C THR A 106 2.33 11.99 -13.32
N HIS A 107 2.83 12.63 -12.28
CA HIS A 107 3.50 11.97 -11.15
C HIS A 107 2.56 12.07 -9.95
N ILE A 108 2.35 10.96 -9.27
CA ILE A 108 1.44 10.92 -8.11
C ILE A 108 2.07 10.10 -6.99
N VAL A 109 1.91 10.57 -5.76
CA VAL A 109 2.21 9.78 -4.56
C VAL A 109 0.94 9.69 -3.73
N VAL A 110 0.61 8.49 -3.30
CA VAL A 110 -0.55 8.23 -2.44
C VAL A 110 -0.07 7.62 -1.12
N GLU A 111 -0.86 7.80 -0.07
CA GLU A 111 -0.52 7.24 1.23
C GLU A 111 -1.74 6.70 1.97
N VAL A 112 -1.52 5.72 2.84
CA VAL A 112 -2.48 5.28 3.84
C VAL A 112 -1.75 5.10 5.17
N THR A 113 -2.48 5.24 6.27
CA THR A 113 -1.92 5.11 7.61
C THR A 113 -1.68 3.64 7.94
N LYS A 114 -0.47 3.30 8.37
CA LYS A 114 -0.13 1.93 8.75
C LYS A 114 -0.99 1.43 9.90
N ALA A 115 -1.24 2.27 10.89
CA ALA A 115 -2.06 1.90 12.04
C ALA A 115 -3.47 1.50 11.64
N ASN A 116 -4.06 2.18 10.68
CA ASN A 116 -5.42 1.86 10.23
C ASN A 116 -5.46 0.52 9.51
N VAL A 117 -4.46 0.25 8.67
CA VAL A 117 -4.36 -1.05 7.98
C VAL A 117 -4.21 -2.17 9.00
N LEU A 118 -3.30 -2.01 9.94
CA LEU A 118 -3.05 -3.01 10.97
C LEU A 118 -4.29 -3.29 11.81
N THR A 119 -4.97 -2.23 12.26
CA THR A 119 -6.19 -2.36 13.06
C THR A 119 -7.28 -3.10 12.28
N ASN A 120 -7.45 -2.78 10.99
CA ASN A 120 -8.44 -3.45 10.18
C ASN A 120 -8.15 -4.96 10.06
N ILE A 121 -6.91 -5.32 9.78
CA ILE A 121 -6.52 -6.72 9.65
C ILE A 121 -6.72 -7.47 10.97
N VAL A 122 -6.24 -6.90 12.07
CA VAL A 122 -6.33 -7.53 13.40
C VAL A 122 -7.79 -7.73 13.80
N ASN A 123 -8.63 -6.70 13.62
CA ASN A 123 -10.04 -6.81 13.96
C ASN A 123 -10.74 -7.85 13.09
N SER A 124 -10.42 -7.92 11.81
CA SER A 124 -10.99 -8.93 10.92
C SER A 124 -10.63 -10.33 11.37
N ALA A 125 -9.39 -10.56 11.75
CA ALA A 125 -8.94 -11.88 12.20
C ALA A 125 -9.55 -12.26 13.55
N LYS A 126 -9.64 -11.32 14.48
CA LYS A 126 -10.21 -11.58 15.81
C LYS A 126 -11.71 -11.86 15.76
N ASN A 127 -12.39 -11.36 14.75
CA ASN A 127 -13.83 -11.56 14.59
C ASN A 127 -14.18 -12.68 13.61
N ASP A 128 -13.19 -13.31 13.00
CA ASP A 128 -13.42 -14.39 12.05
C ASP A 128 -13.63 -15.70 12.78
N GLU A 129 -14.71 -16.41 12.44
CA GLU A 129 -15.07 -17.67 13.14
C GLU A 129 -13.99 -18.74 13.02
N GLN A 130 -13.27 -18.75 11.90
CA GLN A 130 -12.24 -19.76 11.66
C GLN A 130 -10.93 -19.43 12.39
N LEU A 131 -10.62 -18.14 12.56
CA LEU A 131 -9.32 -17.68 13.07
C LEU A 131 -9.33 -17.23 14.54
N LYS A 132 -10.44 -16.78 15.03
CA LYS A 132 -10.47 -16.06 16.32
C LYS A 132 -9.86 -16.81 17.49
N ALA A 133 -9.94 -18.12 17.50
CA ALA A 133 -9.44 -18.92 18.62
C ALA A 133 -7.91 -19.03 18.63
N ASN A 134 -7.28 -18.98 17.47
CA ASN A 134 -5.85 -19.25 17.33
C ASN A 134 -5.02 -18.10 16.77
N PHE A 135 -5.65 -16.99 16.40
CA PHE A 135 -4.92 -15.83 15.89
C PHE A 135 -4.12 -15.17 17.01
N GLU A 136 -2.84 -14.98 16.78
CA GLU A 136 -1.91 -14.39 17.76
C GLU A 136 -1.68 -12.92 17.42
N GLU A 137 -2.49 -12.05 18.00
CA GLU A 137 -2.47 -10.62 17.73
C GLU A 137 -1.10 -9.98 17.97
N SER A 138 -0.45 -10.27 19.10
CA SER A 138 0.84 -9.70 19.43
C SER A 138 1.91 -10.05 18.41
N LYS A 139 1.94 -11.29 17.95
CA LYS A 139 2.91 -11.72 16.97
C LYS A 139 2.70 -11.02 15.64
N PHE A 140 1.44 -10.88 15.24
CA PHE A 140 1.14 -10.18 14.00
C PHE A 140 1.56 -8.71 14.07
N LYS A 141 1.21 -8.04 15.16
CA LYS A 141 1.56 -6.62 15.34
C LYS A 141 3.07 -6.40 15.35
N GLN A 142 3.82 -7.27 16.00
CA GLN A 142 5.28 -7.16 16.05
C GLN A 142 5.92 -7.38 14.69
N ALA A 143 5.36 -8.28 13.88
CA ALA A 143 5.90 -8.60 12.57
C ALA A 143 5.45 -7.60 11.48
N PHE A 144 4.39 -6.88 11.72
CA PHE A 144 3.87 -5.90 10.76
C PHE A 144 4.61 -4.57 10.90
#